data_b3b7b59f3413828270e6878d224715fe
#
_entry.id   b3b7b59f3413828270e6878d224715fe
#
_cell.length_a   1.000
_cell.length_b   1.000
_cell.length_c   1.000
_cell.angle_alpha   90.00
_cell.angle_beta   90.00
_cell.angle_gamma   90.00
#
_symmetry.space_group_name_H-M   'P 1'
#
loop_
_entity.id
_entity.type
_entity.pdbx_description
1 polymer ?
#
loop_
_entity_poly.entity_id
_entity_poly.type
_entity_poly.pdbx_seq_one_letter_code
_entity_poly.pdbx_strand_id
1 'polypeptide(L)'
;MRALAVLLAASMVAASVSAQTLDRIVAVVGTRPILASQIEEEMVQQQAQGQTLPTDSARLAAMRRQVLDRLIELEILVQQAERDTSIKVTDQEVLDQVEQTYQNVRKQFTSENDFRDQIRQARFGSVEEWRRWLADEQRRQLYAQRLIETQRQKGKLRPIPPTDAQMREFWEQNKEQQPKRPATVSFRQIVIKPVADSAARQRALQLAESLVVALRHPGADFGAAAKRFSGDSASAAQGGELGWFRRGVMVKEFEDVAFRVRPGEIAGPVETSFGFHIIDVERTQPAEILARHILIIPEISATQIAIARHRADSLHDALARGGVRASFDSLAKLYADPQEPKLAEEAPFTDLPPEYQKVLASDTTVGLKPVIVEGAERPRTKFVVFEVTARHDAGELAFEDVKIRIRQSLGDQLAIRHFIDQLKRQIYIDIRL
;
A
#
# COMPACT_ATOMS: atom_id res chain seq x y z
N MET A 1 -2.78 -12.12 -4.02
CA MET A 1 -3.91 -13.05 -4.18
C MET A 1 -3.38 -14.42 -4.61
N ARG A 2 -2.56 -15.09 -3.79
CA ARG A 2 -2.07 -16.45 -4.04
C ARG A 2 -1.78 -17.15 -2.71
N ALA A 3 -2.82 -17.38 -1.94
CA ALA A 3 -2.76 -18.25 -0.79
C ALA A 3 -4.12 -18.87 -0.65
N LEU A 4 -4.33 -19.95 -1.37
CA LEU A 4 -5.32 -21.00 -1.02
C LEU A 4 -5.72 -21.86 -2.22
N ALA A 5 -4.73 -22.52 -2.81
CA ALA A 5 -4.98 -23.75 -3.58
C ALA A 5 -4.50 -24.94 -2.71
N VAL A 6 -5.00 -25.04 -1.46
CA VAL A 6 -4.41 -25.91 -0.43
C VAL A 6 -5.16 -27.22 -0.27
N LEU A 7 -6.14 -27.55 -1.13
CA LEU A 7 -6.94 -28.76 -0.90
C LEU A 7 -7.34 -29.53 -2.17
N LEU A 8 -6.51 -29.54 -3.20
CA LEU A 8 -6.88 -30.29 -4.44
C LEU A 8 -5.68 -31.02 -5.04
N ALA A 9 -5.26 -32.14 -4.48
CA ALA A 9 -4.66 -33.25 -5.19
C ALA A 9 -4.31 -34.39 -4.21
N ALA A 10 -5.28 -35.16 -3.81
CA ALA A 10 -5.02 -36.51 -3.29
C ALA A 10 -6.09 -37.44 -3.80
N SER A 11 -5.92 -37.87 -5.06
CA SER A 11 -6.69 -39.00 -5.59
C SER A 11 -5.73 -40.14 -5.86
N MET A 12 -6.08 -41.31 -5.29
CA MET A 12 -5.62 -42.67 -5.54
C MET A 12 -4.28 -43.08 -4.94
N VAL A 13 -4.32 -43.67 -3.76
CA VAL A 13 -3.92 -45.03 -3.57
C VAL A 13 -4.85 -45.65 -2.51
N ALA A 14 -5.77 -46.47 -2.94
CA ALA A 14 -6.53 -47.35 -2.06
C ALA A 14 -5.65 -48.58 -1.71
N ALA A 15 -5.37 -48.75 -0.42
CA ALA A 15 -5.09 -50.06 0.14
C ALA A 15 -5.37 -50.03 1.64
N SER A 16 -6.48 -50.65 2.00
CA SER A 16 -6.83 -51.20 3.28
C SER A 16 -5.63 -51.60 4.16
N VAL A 17 -5.63 -51.17 5.42
CA VAL A 17 -5.55 -51.98 6.63
C VAL A 17 -5.73 -51.06 7.82
N SER A 18 -6.81 -51.22 8.58
CA SER A 18 -6.95 -50.72 9.95
C SER A 18 -5.99 -51.46 10.86
N ALA A 19 -4.76 -50.97 10.91
CA ALA A 19 -3.89 -51.17 12.03
C ALA A 19 -3.71 -49.80 12.67
N GLN A 20 -3.97 -49.66 13.95
CA GLN A 20 -3.47 -48.53 14.74
C GLN A 20 -1.93 -48.56 14.61
N THR A 21 -1.40 -48.01 13.56
CA THR A 21 0.05 -47.79 13.45
C THR A 21 0.34 -46.70 14.47
N LEU A 22 0.96 -47.13 15.58
CA LEU A 22 1.66 -46.23 16.51
C LEU A 22 2.53 -45.30 15.67
N ASP A 23 2.25 -43.98 15.71
CA ASP A 23 2.99 -43.01 14.92
C ASP A 23 4.46 -43.04 15.34
N ARG A 24 5.36 -43.16 14.36
CA ARG A 24 6.79 -43.35 14.63
C ARG A 24 7.42 -42.04 15.09
N ILE A 25 8.11 -42.08 16.22
CA ILE A 25 8.96 -40.97 16.67
C ILE A 25 10.17 -40.87 15.75
N VAL A 26 10.34 -39.74 15.06
CA VAL A 26 11.45 -39.46 14.14
C VAL A 26 12.50 -38.54 14.74
N ALA A 27 12.16 -37.81 15.79
CA ALA A 27 13.11 -37.09 16.62
C ALA A 27 12.56 -36.87 18.04
N VAL A 28 13.45 -36.56 18.97
CA VAL A 28 13.10 -36.07 20.31
C VAL A 28 13.89 -34.79 20.55
N VAL A 29 13.17 -33.72 20.92
CA VAL A 29 13.75 -32.41 21.24
C VAL A 29 13.42 -32.09 22.70
N GLY A 30 14.45 -32.07 23.56
CA GLY A 30 14.26 -32.01 25.01
C GLY A 30 13.44 -33.21 25.50
N THR A 31 12.17 -32.94 25.87
CA THR A 31 11.24 -34.00 26.33
C THR A 31 10.11 -34.27 25.34
N ARG A 32 10.07 -33.60 24.22
CA ARG A 32 8.95 -33.67 23.25
C ARG A 32 9.35 -34.47 22.01
N PRO A 33 8.54 -35.45 21.62
CA PRO A 33 8.75 -36.20 20.39
C PRO A 33 8.25 -35.40 19.18
N ILE A 34 8.93 -35.60 18.05
CA ILE A 34 8.44 -35.21 16.70
C ILE A 34 8.07 -36.53 16.01
N LEU A 35 6.88 -36.54 15.44
CA LEU A 35 6.28 -37.73 14.84
C LEU A 35 6.44 -37.73 13.30
N ALA A 36 6.42 -38.92 12.71
CA ALA A 36 6.48 -39.05 11.26
C ALA A 36 5.29 -38.41 10.54
N SER A 37 4.10 -38.49 11.16
CA SER A 37 2.89 -37.81 10.66
C SER A 37 3.10 -36.34 10.48
N GLN A 38 3.77 -35.64 11.39
CA GLN A 38 4.01 -34.20 11.32
C GLN A 38 4.88 -33.82 10.11
N ILE A 39 5.82 -34.67 9.70
CA ILE A 39 6.59 -34.47 8.47
C ILE A 39 5.68 -34.59 7.25
N GLU A 40 4.84 -35.61 7.19
CA GLU A 40 3.91 -35.79 6.05
C GLU A 40 2.87 -34.69 5.97
N GLU A 41 2.34 -34.22 7.09
CA GLU A 41 1.41 -33.08 7.18
C GLU A 41 2.06 -31.82 6.63
N GLU A 42 3.27 -31.49 7.03
CA GLU A 42 4.00 -30.32 6.54
C GLU A 42 4.31 -30.42 5.05
N MET A 43 4.65 -31.63 4.54
CA MET A 43 4.87 -31.86 3.12
C MET A 43 3.58 -31.68 2.30
N VAL A 44 2.45 -32.17 2.79
CA VAL A 44 1.13 -31.96 2.17
C VAL A 44 0.79 -30.47 2.13
N GLN A 45 1.06 -29.74 3.21
CA GLN A 45 0.84 -28.31 3.27
C GLN A 45 1.70 -27.55 2.24
N GLN A 46 2.96 -27.92 2.07
CA GLN A 46 3.84 -27.33 1.05
C GLN A 46 3.36 -27.63 -0.38
N GLN A 47 2.92 -28.87 -0.63
CA GLN A 47 2.31 -29.23 -1.92
C GLN A 47 1.08 -28.40 -2.21
N ALA A 48 0.30 -28.17 -1.22
CA ALA A 48 -0.90 -27.35 -1.32
C ALA A 48 -0.61 -25.84 -1.56
N GLN A 49 0.55 -25.37 -1.13
CA GLN A 49 1.07 -24.03 -1.45
C GLN A 49 1.70 -23.93 -2.85
N GLY A 50 1.61 -25.00 -3.65
CA GLY A 50 2.10 -25.06 -5.04
C GLY A 50 3.52 -25.60 -5.19
N GLN A 51 4.11 -26.13 -4.12
CA GLN A 51 5.42 -26.78 -4.20
C GLN A 51 5.27 -28.20 -4.75
N THR A 52 5.91 -28.52 -5.85
CA THR A 52 5.90 -29.87 -6.43
C THR A 52 6.77 -30.81 -5.59
N LEU A 53 6.20 -31.92 -5.15
CA LEU A 53 6.99 -32.95 -4.46
C LEU A 53 7.90 -33.67 -5.45
N PRO A 54 9.17 -33.91 -5.09
CA PRO A 54 10.08 -34.70 -5.92
C PRO A 54 9.56 -36.11 -6.11
N THR A 55 9.65 -36.63 -7.32
CA THR A 55 9.36 -38.06 -7.62
C THR A 55 10.57 -38.97 -7.36
N ASP A 56 11.74 -38.37 -7.34
CA ASP A 56 12.99 -39.09 -7.03
C ASP A 56 13.12 -39.36 -5.51
N SER A 57 13.42 -40.59 -5.15
CA SER A 57 13.47 -41.07 -3.75
C SER A 57 14.52 -40.32 -2.91
N ALA A 58 15.69 -40.01 -3.50
CA ALA A 58 16.76 -39.33 -2.78
C ALA A 58 16.40 -37.86 -2.50
N ARG A 59 15.79 -37.16 -3.48
CA ARG A 59 15.31 -35.80 -3.31
C ARG A 59 14.14 -35.75 -2.32
N LEU A 60 13.25 -36.72 -2.37
CA LEU A 60 12.14 -36.84 -1.41
C LEU A 60 12.64 -37.03 0.02
N ALA A 61 13.66 -37.92 0.22
CA ALA A 61 14.29 -38.08 1.51
C ALA A 61 15.00 -36.80 2.00
N ALA A 62 15.68 -36.08 1.12
CA ALA A 62 16.28 -34.79 1.44
C ALA A 62 15.25 -33.77 1.87
N MET A 63 14.11 -33.72 1.18
CA MET A 63 12.99 -32.81 1.52
C MET A 63 12.40 -33.16 2.89
N ARG A 64 12.17 -34.47 3.19
CA ARG A 64 11.72 -34.90 4.53
C ARG A 64 12.70 -34.49 5.62
N ARG A 65 14.00 -34.60 5.35
CA ARG A 65 15.03 -34.13 6.28
C ARG A 65 14.96 -32.65 6.54
N GLN A 66 14.78 -31.83 5.51
CA GLN A 66 14.62 -30.37 5.65
C GLN A 66 13.36 -30.02 6.45
N VAL A 67 12.25 -30.73 6.23
CA VAL A 67 11.02 -30.56 7.02
C VAL A 67 11.29 -30.92 8.49
N LEU A 68 11.94 -32.06 8.76
CA LEU A 68 12.29 -32.45 10.13
C LEU A 68 13.18 -31.40 10.81
N ASP A 69 14.19 -30.90 10.13
CA ASP A 69 15.08 -29.87 10.67
C ASP A 69 14.31 -28.60 11.06
N ARG A 70 13.32 -28.17 10.26
CA ARG A 70 12.44 -27.05 10.60
C ARG A 70 11.54 -27.33 11.80
N LEU A 71 10.96 -28.53 11.89
CA LEU A 71 10.14 -28.93 13.04
C LEU A 71 10.98 -28.96 14.33
N ILE A 72 12.22 -29.43 14.26
CA ILE A 72 13.17 -29.37 15.38
C ILE A 72 13.44 -27.93 15.79
N GLU A 73 13.71 -27.03 14.83
CA GLU A 73 13.98 -25.62 15.09
C GLU A 73 12.78 -24.91 15.73
N LEU A 74 11.58 -25.17 15.21
CA LEU A 74 10.35 -24.63 15.80
C LEU A 74 10.16 -25.12 17.24
N GLU A 75 10.35 -26.42 17.49
CA GLU A 75 10.21 -27.01 18.82
C GLU A 75 11.21 -26.42 19.82
N ILE A 76 12.46 -26.19 19.40
CA ILE A 76 13.49 -25.52 20.21
C ILE A 76 13.04 -24.13 20.61
N LEU A 77 12.51 -23.34 19.63
CA LEU A 77 12.04 -21.98 19.89
C LEU A 77 10.84 -21.98 20.84
N VAL A 78 9.88 -22.91 20.66
CA VAL A 78 8.70 -23.04 21.51
C VAL A 78 9.11 -23.36 22.95
N GLN A 79 9.95 -24.36 23.16
CA GLN A 79 10.41 -24.73 24.50
C GLN A 79 11.20 -23.60 25.18
N GLN A 80 11.99 -22.85 24.41
CA GLN A 80 12.70 -21.69 24.95
C GLN A 80 11.74 -20.54 25.29
N ALA A 81 10.69 -20.33 24.48
CA ALA A 81 9.68 -19.32 24.73
C ALA A 81 8.88 -19.63 26.00
N GLU A 82 8.48 -20.90 26.20
CA GLU A 82 7.73 -21.34 27.39
C GLU A 82 8.54 -21.22 28.69
N ARG A 83 9.88 -21.31 28.61
CA ARG A 83 10.78 -21.09 29.76
C ARG A 83 10.96 -19.62 30.10
N ASP A 84 10.73 -18.70 29.17
CA ASP A 84 10.84 -17.26 29.40
C ASP A 84 9.53 -16.69 29.95
N THR A 85 9.44 -16.46 31.24
CA THR A 85 8.24 -15.99 31.92
C THR A 85 7.74 -14.62 31.44
N SER A 86 8.56 -13.87 30.70
CA SER A 86 8.16 -12.61 30.07
C SER A 86 7.34 -12.82 28.79
N ILE A 87 7.33 -14.05 28.24
CA ILE A 87 6.59 -14.40 27.03
C ILE A 87 5.26 -15.04 27.44
N LYS A 88 4.17 -14.41 27.03
CA LYS A 88 2.81 -14.90 27.30
C LYS A 88 2.04 -14.98 26.00
N VAL A 89 1.44 -16.13 25.74
CA VAL A 89 0.47 -16.34 24.66
C VAL A 89 -0.85 -16.67 25.32
N THR A 90 -1.86 -15.83 25.11
CA THR A 90 -3.18 -16.02 25.73
C THR A 90 -4.05 -16.89 24.85
N ASP A 91 -4.97 -17.62 25.45
CA ASP A 91 -5.95 -18.43 24.72
C ASP A 91 -6.83 -17.57 23.80
N GLN A 92 -7.15 -16.35 24.22
CA GLN A 92 -7.93 -15.43 23.40
C GLN A 92 -7.22 -15.07 22.09
N GLU A 93 -5.92 -14.75 22.14
CA GLU A 93 -5.15 -14.44 20.93
C GLU A 93 -5.07 -15.64 19.96
N VAL A 94 -4.94 -16.84 20.51
CA VAL A 94 -4.95 -18.07 19.70
C VAL A 94 -6.32 -18.24 19.04
N LEU A 95 -7.40 -18.11 19.82
CA LEU A 95 -8.77 -18.27 19.31
C LEU A 95 -9.12 -17.23 18.25
N ASP A 96 -8.68 -15.98 18.41
CA ASP A 96 -8.90 -14.92 17.43
C ASP A 96 -8.20 -15.24 16.09
N GLN A 97 -6.97 -15.77 16.14
CA GLN A 97 -6.27 -16.18 14.92
C GLN A 97 -6.87 -17.44 14.28
N VAL A 98 -7.31 -18.40 15.09
CA VAL A 98 -8.03 -19.58 14.61
C VAL A 98 -9.31 -19.17 13.90
N GLU A 99 -10.10 -18.28 14.52
CA GLU A 99 -11.33 -17.80 13.92
C GLU A 99 -11.08 -17.03 12.61
N GLN A 100 -10.09 -16.17 12.58
CA GLN A 100 -9.70 -15.46 11.35
C GLN A 100 -9.31 -16.45 10.24
N THR A 101 -8.49 -17.45 10.56
CA THR A 101 -8.06 -18.49 9.60
C THR A 101 -9.25 -19.32 9.16
N TYR A 102 -10.12 -19.75 10.10
CA TYR A 102 -11.33 -20.47 9.79
C TYR A 102 -12.22 -19.71 8.81
N GLN A 103 -12.50 -18.42 9.08
CA GLN A 103 -13.32 -17.59 8.20
C GLN A 103 -12.69 -17.41 6.81
N ASN A 104 -11.39 -17.24 6.73
CA ASN A 104 -10.69 -17.08 5.46
C ASN A 104 -10.73 -18.37 4.63
N VAL A 105 -10.56 -19.52 5.26
CA VAL A 105 -10.68 -20.82 4.59
C VAL A 105 -12.12 -21.08 4.20
N ARG A 106 -13.07 -20.89 5.12
CA ARG A 106 -14.50 -21.13 4.89
C ARG A 106 -15.07 -20.34 3.71
N LYS A 107 -14.66 -19.07 3.54
CA LYS A 107 -15.09 -18.19 2.43
C LYS A 107 -14.74 -18.71 1.04
N GLN A 108 -13.84 -19.69 0.93
CA GLN A 108 -13.41 -20.22 -0.37
C GLN A 108 -14.27 -21.37 -0.85
N PHE A 109 -15.17 -21.86 -0.01
CA PHE A 109 -16.09 -22.93 -0.33
C PHE A 109 -17.51 -22.40 -0.54
N THR A 110 -18.16 -22.92 -1.57
CA THR A 110 -19.51 -22.51 -1.96
C THR A 110 -20.59 -22.99 -0.98
N SER A 111 -20.34 -24.13 -0.31
CA SER A 111 -21.27 -24.72 0.64
C SER A 111 -20.57 -25.21 1.92
N GLU A 112 -21.34 -25.41 2.98
CA GLU A 112 -20.87 -26.00 4.23
C GLU A 112 -20.49 -27.48 4.03
N ASN A 113 -21.20 -28.18 3.17
CA ASN A 113 -20.92 -29.58 2.89
C ASN A 113 -19.58 -29.76 2.17
N ASP A 114 -19.31 -28.93 1.14
CA ASP A 114 -18.01 -28.93 0.45
C ASP A 114 -16.86 -28.68 1.42
N PHE A 115 -17.04 -27.72 2.32
CA PHE A 115 -16.04 -27.42 3.33
C PHE A 115 -15.78 -28.62 4.26
N ARG A 116 -16.85 -29.24 4.79
CA ARG A 116 -16.73 -30.43 5.66
C ARG A 116 -16.13 -31.61 4.93
N ASP A 117 -16.48 -31.80 3.65
CA ASP A 117 -15.90 -32.87 2.85
C ASP A 117 -14.40 -32.66 2.61
N GLN A 118 -13.98 -31.44 2.40
CA GLN A 118 -12.54 -31.11 2.29
C GLN A 118 -11.80 -31.33 3.61
N ILE A 119 -12.39 -30.95 4.75
CA ILE A 119 -11.80 -31.22 6.07
C ILE A 119 -11.61 -32.74 6.29
N ARG A 120 -12.61 -33.56 5.87
CA ARG A 120 -12.50 -35.04 5.93
C ARG A 120 -11.42 -35.58 4.98
N GLN A 121 -11.32 -35.03 3.76
CA GLN A 121 -10.26 -35.39 2.81
C GLN A 121 -8.87 -35.04 3.35
N ALA A 122 -8.75 -33.96 4.12
CA ALA A 122 -7.53 -33.57 4.84
C ALA A 122 -7.29 -34.44 6.11
N ARG A 123 -8.06 -35.53 6.28
CA ARG A 123 -7.93 -36.51 7.37
C ARG A 123 -8.32 -36.02 8.78
N PHE A 124 -9.04 -34.90 8.86
CA PHE A 124 -9.67 -34.50 10.13
C PHE A 124 -11.08 -35.11 10.24
N GLY A 125 -11.38 -35.70 11.39
CA GLY A 125 -12.68 -36.30 11.63
C GLY A 125 -13.82 -35.30 11.70
N SER A 126 -13.53 -34.05 12.11
CA SER A 126 -14.49 -32.96 12.22
C SER A 126 -13.84 -31.59 12.05
N VAL A 127 -14.66 -30.55 11.82
CA VAL A 127 -14.25 -29.15 11.82
C VAL A 127 -13.67 -28.74 13.18
N GLU A 128 -14.25 -29.25 14.26
CA GLU A 128 -13.79 -28.99 15.64
C GLU A 128 -12.41 -29.59 15.90
N GLU A 129 -12.13 -30.76 15.35
CA GLU A 129 -10.81 -31.39 15.45
C GLU A 129 -9.77 -30.58 14.66
N TRP A 130 -10.09 -30.16 13.43
CA TRP A 130 -9.25 -29.27 12.65
C TRP A 130 -8.99 -27.94 13.38
N ARG A 131 -10.02 -27.31 13.99
CA ARG A 131 -9.87 -26.06 14.77
C ARG A 131 -8.96 -26.26 15.98
N ARG A 132 -9.03 -27.41 16.68
CA ARG A 132 -8.12 -27.72 17.80
C ARG A 132 -6.67 -27.85 17.31
N TRP A 133 -6.46 -28.61 16.25
CA TRP A 133 -5.16 -28.74 15.63
C TRP A 133 -4.62 -27.35 15.20
N LEU A 134 -5.44 -26.54 14.56
CA LEU A 134 -5.07 -25.17 14.16
C LEU A 134 -4.71 -24.32 15.39
N ALA A 135 -5.42 -24.46 16.50
CA ALA A 135 -5.10 -23.74 17.74
C ALA A 135 -3.72 -24.13 18.31
N ASP A 136 -3.40 -25.39 18.29
CA ASP A 136 -2.09 -25.88 18.77
C ASP A 136 -0.97 -25.36 17.85
N GLU A 137 -1.15 -25.41 16.54
CA GLU A 137 -0.18 -24.89 15.58
C GLU A 137 0.00 -23.37 15.72
N GLN A 138 -1.10 -22.60 15.79
CA GLN A 138 -1.04 -21.15 16.00
C GLN A 138 -0.35 -20.77 17.31
N ARG A 139 -0.62 -21.51 18.36
CA ARG A 139 0.03 -21.30 19.67
C ARG A 139 1.55 -21.48 19.56
N ARG A 140 2.01 -22.53 18.89
CA ARG A 140 3.44 -22.81 18.66
C ARG A 140 4.09 -21.68 17.85
N GLN A 141 3.47 -21.25 16.78
CA GLN A 141 3.94 -20.13 15.94
C GLN A 141 4.02 -18.81 16.74
N LEU A 142 3.02 -18.51 17.54
CA LEU A 142 3.00 -17.32 18.40
C LEU A 142 4.12 -17.35 19.44
N TYR A 143 4.38 -18.49 20.07
CA TYR A 143 5.50 -18.62 21.02
C TYR A 143 6.83 -18.37 20.32
N ALA A 144 7.09 -19.01 19.17
CA ALA A 144 8.33 -18.83 18.42
C ALA A 144 8.49 -17.36 17.95
N GLN A 145 7.44 -16.76 17.42
CA GLN A 145 7.46 -15.36 16.98
C GLN A 145 7.75 -14.39 18.15
N ARG A 146 7.07 -14.56 19.28
CA ARG A 146 7.29 -13.72 20.46
C ARG A 146 8.67 -13.87 21.08
N LEU A 147 9.23 -15.08 21.04
CA LEU A 147 10.61 -15.27 21.47
C LEU A 147 11.56 -14.43 20.61
N ILE A 148 11.48 -14.56 19.29
CA ILE A 148 12.33 -13.81 18.35
C ILE A 148 12.17 -12.31 18.57
N GLU A 149 10.92 -11.82 18.67
CA GLU A 149 10.64 -10.41 18.91
C GLU A 149 11.22 -9.92 20.26
N THR A 150 11.01 -10.69 21.32
CA THR A 150 11.54 -10.39 22.65
C THR A 150 13.08 -10.37 22.66
N GLN A 151 13.74 -11.30 21.98
CA GLN A 151 15.20 -11.31 21.87
C GLN A 151 15.72 -10.13 21.04
N ARG A 152 14.96 -9.72 20.02
CA ARG A 152 15.27 -8.52 19.21
C ARG A 152 15.14 -7.25 20.07
N GLN A 153 14.05 -7.08 20.82
CA GLN A 153 13.84 -5.95 21.73
C GLN A 153 14.91 -5.89 22.85
N LYS A 154 15.32 -7.05 23.38
CA LYS A 154 16.43 -7.15 24.35
C LYS A 154 17.81 -6.90 23.72
N GLY A 155 17.90 -6.60 22.41
CA GLY A 155 19.16 -6.35 21.68
C GLY A 155 20.08 -7.60 21.52
N LYS A 156 19.55 -8.79 21.79
CA LYS A 156 20.30 -10.04 21.67
C LYS A 156 20.31 -10.62 20.27
N LEU A 157 19.31 -10.27 19.45
CA LEU A 157 19.24 -10.58 18.02
C LEU A 157 19.65 -9.33 17.24
N ARG A 158 20.94 -9.20 16.94
CA ARG A 158 21.46 -8.14 16.07
C ARG A 158 21.71 -8.71 14.69
N PRO A 159 21.28 -8.02 13.60
CA PRO A 159 21.56 -8.48 12.25
C PRO A 159 23.05 -8.79 12.04
N ILE A 160 23.34 -9.94 11.48
CA ILE A 160 24.72 -10.35 11.14
C ILE A 160 24.96 -9.92 9.70
N PRO A 161 25.98 -9.06 9.43
CA PRO A 161 26.26 -8.61 8.08
C PRO A 161 26.58 -9.80 7.17
N PRO A 162 25.78 -10.06 6.10
CA PRO A 162 26.10 -11.09 5.15
C PRO A 162 27.28 -10.68 4.26
N THR A 163 28.02 -11.64 3.77
CA THR A 163 29.04 -11.41 2.74
C THR A 163 28.41 -11.14 1.38
N ASP A 164 29.15 -10.50 0.47
CA ASP A 164 28.66 -10.27 -0.90
C ASP A 164 28.36 -11.59 -1.64
N ALA A 165 29.13 -12.66 -1.37
CA ALA A 165 28.87 -14.00 -1.92
C ALA A 165 27.51 -14.55 -1.45
N GLN A 166 27.23 -14.48 -0.16
CA GLN A 166 25.95 -14.92 0.41
C GLN A 166 24.76 -14.10 -0.16
N MET A 167 24.94 -12.78 -0.32
CA MET A 167 23.90 -11.94 -0.90
C MET A 167 23.63 -12.28 -2.38
N ARG A 168 24.68 -12.57 -3.16
CA ARG A 168 24.52 -13.02 -4.56
C ARG A 168 23.87 -14.39 -4.66
N GLU A 169 24.27 -15.32 -3.83
CA GLU A 169 23.65 -16.65 -3.76
C GLU A 169 22.16 -16.54 -3.41
N PHE A 170 21.82 -15.76 -2.38
CA PHE A 170 20.43 -15.48 -2.02
C PHE A 170 19.64 -14.87 -3.17
N TRP A 171 20.25 -13.92 -3.88
CA TRP A 171 19.66 -13.30 -5.06
C TRP A 171 19.36 -14.32 -6.16
N GLU A 172 20.34 -15.13 -6.55
CA GLU A 172 20.18 -16.15 -7.60
C GLU A 172 19.08 -17.17 -7.28
N GLN A 173 18.95 -17.55 -6.01
CA GLN A 173 17.91 -18.49 -5.55
C GLN A 173 16.51 -17.89 -5.53
N ASN A 174 16.39 -16.56 -5.42
CA ASN A 174 15.10 -15.88 -5.20
C ASN A 174 14.73 -14.87 -6.29
N LYS A 175 15.54 -14.67 -7.32
CA LYS A 175 15.33 -13.64 -8.34
C LYS A 175 14.00 -13.79 -9.08
N GLU A 176 13.55 -15.01 -9.34
CA GLU A 176 12.28 -15.28 -10.03
C GLU A 176 11.04 -14.92 -9.18
N GLN A 177 11.21 -14.87 -7.86
CA GLN A 177 10.15 -14.51 -6.92
C GLN A 177 10.12 -13.00 -6.63
N GLN A 178 11.11 -12.24 -7.11
CA GLN A 178 11.15 -10.79 -6.90
C GLN A 178 10.10 -10.09 -7.77
N PRO A 179 9.48 -9.01 -7.24
CA PRO A 179 8.61 -8.18 -8.06
C PRO A 179 9.44 -7.59 -9.23
N LYS A 180 8.86 -7.56 -10.40
CA LYS A 180 9.48 -6.90 -11.54
C LYS A 180 9.50 -5.38 -11.30
N ARG A 181 10.55 -4.71 -11.76
CA ARG A 181 10.60 -3.26 -11.78
C ARG A 181 9.46 -2.75 -12.67
N PRO A 182 8.59 -1.86 -12.19
CA PRO A 182 7.54 -1.28 -13.02
C PRO A 182 8.18 -0.45 -14.16
N ALA A 183 7.45 -0.32 -15.26
CA ALA A 183 7.81 0.67 -16.27
C ALA A 183 7.72 2.07 -15.64
N THR A 184 8.73 2.88 -15.85
CA THR A 184 8.78 4.28 -15.37
C THR A 184 8.98 5.25 -16.51
N VAL A 185 8.51 6.47 -16.33
CA VAL A 185 8.68 7.56 -17.28
C VAL A 185 9.08 8.83 -16.55
N SER A 186 10.06 9.53 -17.11
CA SER A 186 10.42 10.88 -16.69
C SER A 186 9.95 11.86 -17.75
N PHE A 187 9.30 12.93 -17.35
CA PHE A 187 8.81 13.95 -18.28
C PHE A 187 8.76 15.31 -17.62
N ARG A 188 8.75 16.35 -18.45
CA ARG A 188 8.47 17.74 -18.06
C ARG A 188 7.19 18.22 -18.70
N GLN A 189 6.48 19.11 -18.03
CA GLN A 189 5.16 19.54 -18.48
C GLN A 189 4.89 21.03 -18.28
N ILE A 190 4.03 21.58 -19.13
CA ILE A 190 3.44 22.92 -19.03
C ILE A 190 1.94 22.72 -18.93
N VAL A 191 1.38 23.00 -17.77
CA VAL A 191 -0.07 22.89 -17.54
C VAL A 191 -0.72 24.27 -17.78
N ILE A 192 -1.69 24.30 -18.68
CA ILE A 192 -2.47 25.48 -19.03
C ILE A 192 -3.89 25.30 -18.52
N LYS A 193 -4.29 26.11 -17.56
CA LYS A 193 -5.66 26.15 -17.06
C LYS A 193 -6.46 27.25 -17.76
N PRO A 194 -7.73 27.00 -18.12
CA PRO A 194 -8.64 28.08 -18.54
C PRO A 194 -8.81 29.09 -17.40
N VAL A 195 -8.83 30.36 -17.73
CA VAL A 195 -9.03 31.44 -16.76
C VAL A 195 -10.37 32.11 -17.06
N ALA A 196 -11.16 32.32 -16.03
CA ALA A 196 -12.42 33.06 -16.16
C ALA A 196 -12.17 34.48 -16.70
N ASP A 197 -13.05 34.96 -17.58
CA ASP A 197 -12.97 36.32 -18.08
C ASP A 197 -13.36 37.34 -17.00
N SER A 198 -13.09 38.60 -17.28
CA SER A 198 -13.35 39.71 -16.35
C SER A 198 -14.82 39.80 -15.97
N ALA A 199 -15.75 39.52 -16.89
CA ALA A 199 -17.18 39.58 -16.64
C ALA A 199 -17.64 38.45 -15.69
N ALA A 200 -17.17 37.25 -15.90
CA ALA A 200 -17.44 36.09 -15.00
C ALA A 200 -16.87 36.34 -13.60
N ARG A 201 -15.63 36.84 -13.53
CA ARG A 201 -14.98 37.19 -12.27
C ARG A 201 -15.76 38.29 -11.53
N GLN A 202 -16.25 39.34 -12.24
CA GLN A 202 -17.05 40.40 -11.66
C GLN A 202 -18.39 39.86 -11.12
N ARG A 203 -19.07 38.99 -11.86
CA ARG A 203 -20.31 38.34 -11.37
C ARG A 203 -20.05 37.50 -10.11
N ALA A 204 -18.98 36.73 -10.07
CA ALA A 204 -18.63 35.94 -8.90
C ALA A 204 -18.30 36.82 -7.67
N LEU A 205 -17.59 37.94 -7.89
CA LEU A 205 -17.30 38.92 -6.84
C LEU A 205 -18.61 39.53 -6.30
N GLN A 206 -19.50 40.00 -7.16
CA GLN A 206 -20.79 40.56 -6.76
C GLN A 206 -21.66 39.56 -5.98
N LEU A 207 -21.66 38.28 -6.40
CA LEU A 207 -22.34 37.25 -5.66
C LEU A 207 -21.70 37.05 -4.26
N ALA A 208 -20.39 37.00 -4.18
CA ALA A 208 -19.69 36.86 -2.92
C ALA A 208 -19.94 38.05 -1.98
N GLU A 209 -19.90 39.29 -2.49
CA GLU A 209 -20.23 40.49 -1.73
C GLU A 209 -21.66 40.45 -1.21
N SER A 210 -22.64 40.06 -2.05
CA SER A 210 -24.04 39.96 -1.65
C SER A 210 -24.25 38.90 -0.56
N LEU A 211 -23.54 37.78 -0.64
CA LEU A 211 -23.56 36.74 0.39
C LEU A 211 -22.93 37.21 1.70
N VAL A 212 -21.83 37.94 1.66
CA VAL A 212 -21.22 38.52 2.88
C VAL A 212 -22.20 39.44 3.58
N VAL A 213 -22.91 40.31 2.83
CA VAL A 213 -23.93 41.18 3.41
C VAL A 213 -25.06 40.36 4.02
N ALA A 214 -25.58 39.37 3.30
CA ALA A 214 -26.66 38.51 3.80
C ALA A 214 -26.28 37.74 5.04
N LEU A 215 -25.05 37.21 5.07
CA LEU A 215 -24.56 36.37 6.19
C LEU A 215 -24.23 37.18 7.45
N ARG A 216 -24.04 38.46 7.36
CA ARG A 216 -23.87 39.38 8.50
C ARG A 216 -25.16 39.71 9.23
N HIS A 217 -26.34 39.40 8.64
CA HIS A 217 -27.62 39.59 9.34
C HIS A 217 -27.79 38.56 10.46
N PRO A 218 -28.35 38.98 11.62
CA PRO A 218 -28.65 38.06 12.71
C PRO A 218 -29.55 36.91 12.27
N GLY A 219 -29.18 35.69 12.59
CA GLY A 219 -29.95 34.49 12.25
C GLY A 219 -29.69 33.94 10.86
N ALA A 220 -28.74 34.48 10.10
CA ALA A 220 -28.33 33.89 8.83
C ALA A 220 -27.66 32.53 9.02
N ASP A 221 -28.05 31.57 8.19
CA ASP A 221 -27.50 30.20 8.21
C ASP A 221 -26.34 30.08 7.22
N PHE A 222 -25.11 30.13 7.77
CA PHE A 222 -23.89 29.99 6.98
C PHE A 222 -23.80 28.58 6.34
N GLY A 223 -24.20 27.54 7.07
CA GLY A 223 -24.15 26.16 6.58
C GLY A 223 -25.08 25.92 5.40
N ALA A 224 -26.31 26.47 5.47
CA ALA A 224 -27.24 26.42 4.34
C ALA A 224 -26.72 27.19 3.10
N ALA A 225 -26.10 28.36 3.32
CA ALA A 225 -25.48 29.14 2.25
C ALA A 225 -24.28 28.37 1.63
N ALA A 226 -23.43 27.74 2.45
CA ALA A 226 -22.32 26.92 1.99
C ALA A 226 -22.79 25.75 1.11
N LYS A 227 -23.79 25.02 1.56
CA LYS A 227 -24.39 23.91 0.78
C LYS A 227 -24.96 24.35 -0.56
N ARG A 228 -25.47 25.58 -0.65
CA ARG A 228 -26.12 26.11 -1.86
C ARG A 228 -25.15 26.77 -2.84
N PHE A 229 -24.15 27.47 -2.35
CA PHE A 229 -23.35 28.40 -3.18
C PHE A 229 -21.86 28.02 -3.24
N SER A 230 -21.35 27.20 -2.32
CA SER A 230 -19.93 26.89 -2.33
C SER A 230 -19.55 25.96 -3.47
N GLY A 231 -18.51 26.33 -4.20
CA GLY A 231 -17.88 25.51 -5.22
C GLY A 231 -16.90 24.48 -4.66
N ASP A 232 -16.58 24.55 -3.37
CA ASP A 232 -15.82 23.50 -2.67
C ASP A 232 -16.78 22.40 -2.21
N SER A 233 -16.96 21.38 -3.05
CA SER A 233 -17.87 20.27 -2.79
C SER A 233 -17.48 19.43 -1.56
N ALA A 234 -16.20 19.43 -1.16
CA ALA A 234 -15.73 18.66 -0.02
C ALA A 234 -16.26 19.23 1.30
N SER A 235 -16.17 20.56 1.49
CA SER A 235 -16.66 21.23 2.69
C SER A 235 -18.13 21.63 2.60
N ALA A 236 -18.65 21.93 1.40
CA ALA A 236 -20.01 22.40 1.17
C ALA A 236 -21.08 21.47 1.77
N ALA A 237 -20.94 20.14 1.58
CA ALA A 237 -21.86 19.14 2.10
C ALA A 237 -21.97 19.19 3.63
N GLN A 238 -20.89 19.60 4.29
CA GLN A 238 -20.75 19.73 5.75
C GLN A 238 -20.94 21.19 6.22
N GLY A 239 -21.60 22.03 5.41
CA GLY A 239 -21.87 23.42 5.79
C GLY A 239 -20.66 24.35 5.70
N GLY A 240 -19.65 23.97 4.91
CA GLY A 240 -18.43 24.75 4.69
C GLY A 240 -17.32 24.48 5.73
N GLU A 241 -17.47 23.47 6.60
CA GLU A 241 -16.53 23.17 7.68
C GLU A 241 -15.14 22.78 7.13
N LEU A 242 -14.09 23.45 7.66
CA LEU A 242 -12.69 23.17 7.37
C LEU A 242 -11.99 22.43 8.52
N GLY A 243 -12.64 22.32 9.67
CA GLY A 243 -12.03 21.79 10.89
C GLY A 243 -11.00 22.75 11.50
N TRP A 244 -10.22 22.23 12.47
CA TRP A 244 -9.10 22.97 13.05
C TRP A 244 -7.89 22.92 12.12
N PHE A 245 -7.29 24.08 11.84
CA PHE A 245 -6.05 24.15 11.04
C PHE A 245 -5.11 25.23 11.56
N ARG A 246 -3.82 25.03 11.24
CA ARG A 246 -2.71 25.93 11.56
C ARG A 246 -2.31 26.75 10.35
N ARG A 247 -1.50 27.78 10.56
CA ARG A 247 -0.83 28.49 9.46
C ARG A 247 0.03 27.55 8.64
N GLY A 248 0.04 27.74 7.33
CA GLY A 248 0.75 26.92 6.36
C GLY A 248 -0.09 25.78 5.74
N VAL A 249 -1.34 25.62 6.16
CA VAL A 249 -2.27 24.59 5.63
C VAL A 249 -3.08 25.14 4.44
N MET A 250 -3.53 26.40 4.54
CA MET A 250 -4.34 27.05 3.52
C MET A 250 -3.50 28.01 2.68
N VAL A 251 -4.04 28.52 1.57
CA VAL A 251 -3.36 29.55 0.77
C VAL A 251 -3.19 30.82 1.57
N LYS A 252 -2.09 31.54 1.29
CA LYS A 252 -1.65 32.68 2.09
C LYS A 252 -2.71 33.78 2.22
N GLU A 253 -3.38 34.12 1.13
CA GLU A 253 -4.40 35.16 1.08
C GLU A 253 -5.58 34.82 1.99
N PHE A 254 -5.98 33.56 2.04
CA PHE A 254 -7.01 33.05 2.94
C PHE A 254 -6.55 33.15 4.41
N GLU A 255 -5.37 32.66 4.71
CA GLU A 255 -4.80 32.66 6.08
C GLU A 255 -4.58 34.08 6.62
N ASP A 256 -4.11 34.98 5.77
CA ASP A 256 -3.85 36.38 6.16
C ASP A 256 -5.13 37.09 6.65
N VAL A 257 -6.30 36.65 6.18
CA VAL A 257 -7.60 37.15 6.65
C VAL A 257 -8.12 36.28 7.80
N ALA A 258 -8.20 34.98 7.64
CA ALA A 258 -8.81 34.06 8.59
C ALA A 258 -8.21 34.16 10.01
N PHE A 259 -6.89 34.32 10.12
CA PHE A 259 -6.21 34.48 11.41
C PHE A 259 -6.28 35.88 12.04
N ARG A 260 -6.96 36.84 11.38
CA ARG A 260 -7.20 38.20 11.92
C ARG A 260 -8.66 38.44 12.31
N VAL A 261 -9.55 37.58 11.79
CA VAL A 261 -10.99 37.69 12.03
C VAL A 261 -11.33 37.20 13.43
N ARG A 262 -12.22 37.91 14.13
CA ARG A 262 -12.69 37.46 15.45
C ARG A 262 -13.73 36.38 15.32
N PRO A 263 -13.76 35.42 16.26
CA PRO A 263 -14.81 34.41 16.28
C PRO A 263 -16.21 35.03 16.21
N GLY A 264 -17.03 34.52 15.30
CA GLY A 264 -18.39 35.00 15.05
C GLY A 264 -18.49 36.13 14.03
N GLU A 265 -17.39 36.64 13.45
CA GLU A 265 -17.38 37.63 12.40
C GLU A 265 -17.25 37.00 11.01
N ILE A 266 -18.06 37.44 10.06
CA ILE A 266 -17.98 37.04 8.64
C ILE A 266 -17.00 37.95 7.92
N ALA A 267 -15.95 37.37 7.35
CA ALA A 267 -14.96 38.07 6.54
C ALA A 267 -15.03 37.70 5.06
N GLY A 268 -14.55 38.59 4.24
CA GLY A 268 -14.49 38.42 2.79
C GLY A 268 -15.34 39.45 2.05
N PRO A 269 -15.45 39.29 0.71
CA PRO A 269 -14.80 38.23 -0.09
C PRO A 269 -13.28 38.36 -0.13
N VAL A 270 -12.58 37.23 0.09
CA VAL A 270 -11.12 37.12 -0.03
C VAL A 270 -10.79 36.43 -1.34
N GLU A 271 -10.08 37.14 -2.20
CA GLU A 271 -9.68 36.59 -3.48
C GLU A 271 -8.44 35.69 -3.35
N THR A 272 -8.50 34.54 -3.96
CA THR A 272 -7.39 33.59 -4.10
C THR A 272 -7.34 33.03 -5.54
N SER A 273 -6.36 32.18 -5.83
CA SER A 273 -6.30 31.45 -7.10
C SER A 273 -7.49 30.51 -7.34
N PHE A 274 -8.25 30.15 -6.29
CA PHE A 274 -9.44 29.28 -6.40
C PHE A 274 -10.74 30.06 -6.65
N GLY A 275 -10.78 31.33 -6.32
CA GLY A 275 -11.98 32.15 -6.41
C GLY A 275 -12.12 33.09 -5.20
N PHE A 276 -13.35 33.45 -4.85
CA PHE A 276 -13.66 34.34 -3.75
C PHE A 276 -14.16 33.57 -2.54
N HIS A 277 -13.45 33.68 -1.42
CA HIS A 277 -13.80 33.02 -0.16
C HIS A 277 -14.56 33.96 0.77
N ILE A 278 -15.62 33.45 1.37
CA ILE A 278 -16.30 34.02 2.52
C ILE A 278 -15.94 33.14 3.71
N ILE A 279 -15.42 33.76 4.76
CA ILE A 279 -14.83 33.07 5.89
C ILE A 279 -15.62 33.35 7.16
N ASP A 280 -15.96 32.31 7.90
CA ASP A 280 -16.54 32.36 9.23
C ASP A 280 -15.61 31.65 10.19
N VAL A 281 -15.01 32.41 11.10
CA VAL A 281 -14.16 31.85 12.18
C VAL A 281 -15.02 31.56 13.37
N GLU A 282 -15.18 30.29 13.73
CA GLU A 282 -16.01 29.87 14.86
C GLU A 282 -15.28 29.95 16.19
N ARG A 283 -14.02 29.51 16.21
CA ARG A 283 -13.18 29.47 17.43
C ARG A 283 -11.72 29.70 17.10
N THR A 284 -10.98 30.22 18.08
CA THR A 284 -9.52 30.43 17.98
C THR A 284 -8.81 29.80 19.16
N GLN A 285 -7.62 29.24 18.90
CA GLN A 285 -6.64 28.79 19.87
C GLN A 285 -5.29 29.43 19.54
N PRO A 286 -4.27 29.37 20.43
CA PRO A 286 -3.01 30.09 20.18
C PRO A 286 -2.31 29.78 18.86
N ALA A 287 -2.46 28.56 18.32
CA ALA A 287 -1.82 28.13 17.09
C ALA A 287 -2.79 27.68 15.98
N GLU A 288 -4.09 27.58 16.25
CA GLU A 288 -5.09 26.98 15.37
C GLU A 288 -6.38 27.79 15.39
N ILE A 289 -7.12 27.71 14.29
CA ILE A 289 -8.49 28.24 14.20
C ILE A 289 -9.44 27.16 13.72
N LEU A 290 -10.66 27.20 14.19
CA LEU A 290 -11.80 26.44 13.66
C LEU A 290 -12.60 27.37 12.79
N ALA A 291 -12.73 27.07 11.50
CA ALA A 291 -13.41 27.94 10.56
C ALA A 291 -14.27 27.16 9.56
N ARG A 292 -15.22 27.89 8.98
CA ARG A 292 -16.00 27.48 7.82
C ARG A 292 -15.73 28.44 6.67
N HIS A 293 -15.93 27.98 5.44
CA HIS A 293 -15.85 28.86 4.27
C HIS A 293 -16.93 28.58 3.22
N ILE A 294 -17.16 29.56 2.39
CA ILE A 294 -17.91 29.47 1.13
C ILE A 294 -16.97 29.92 0.03
N LEU A 295 -16.74 29.05 -0.96
CA LEU A 295 -15.91 29.36 -2.12
C LEU A 295 -16.80 29.68 -3.34
N ILE A 296 -16.75 30.88 -3.83
CA ILE A 296 -17.44 31.30 -5.07
C ILE A 296 -16.42 31.22 -6.22
N ILE A 297 -16.57 30.20 -7.06
CA ILE A 297 -15.69 29.97 -8.20
C ILE A 297 -16.27 30.76 -9.42
N PRO A 298 -15.50 31.65 -10.07
CA PRO A 298 -15.91 32.27 -11.32
C PRO A 298 -16.15 31.22 -12.41
N GLU A 299 -17.26 31.35 -13.12
CA GLU A 299 -17.64 30.42 -14.19
C GLU A 299 -16.67 30.50 -15.37
N ILE A 300 -16.18 29.35 -15.82
CA ILE A 300 -15.33 29.23 -16.99
C ILE A 300 -16.19 28.89 -18.21
N SER A 301 -16.26 29.82 -19.16
CA SER A 301 -17.03 29.64 -20.39
C SER A 301 -16.36 28.70 -21.37
N ALA A 302 -17.15 28.18 -22.33
CA ALA A 302 -16.59 27.37 -23.43
C ALA A 302 -15.53 28.14 -24.25
N THR A 303 -15.71 29.45 -24.38
CA THR A 303 -14.75 30.34 -25.05
C THR A 303 -13.40 30.35 -24.32
N GLN A 304 -13.40 30.43 -22.99
CA GLN A 304 -12.17 30.43 -22.21
C GLN A 304 -11.45 29.08 -22.27
N ILE A 305 -12.21 27.97 -22.30
CA ILE A 305 -11.65 26.63 -22.53
C ILE A 305 -10.99 26.56 -23.92
N ALA A 306 -11.66 27.06 -24.96
CA ALA A 306 -11.11 27.09 -26.33
C ALA A 306 -9.83 27.93 -26.42
N ILE A 307 -9.79 29.09 -25.75
CA ILE A 307 -8.59 29.95 -25.68
C ILE A 307 -7.42 29.20 -25.00
N ALA A 308 -7.68 28.54 -23.87
CA ALA A 308 -6.66 27.76 -23.17
C ALA A 308 -6.16 26.60 -24.03
N ARG A 309 -7.07 25.91 -24.74
CA ARG A 309 -6.73 24.87 -25.70
C ARG A 309 -5.81 25.38 -26.80
N HIS A 310 -6.25 26.46 -27.48
CA HIS A 310 -5.46 27.07 -28.55
C HIS A 310 -4.07 27.50 -28.06
N ARG A 311 -3.96 27.99 -26.83
CA ARG A 311 -2.66 28.35 -26.23
C ARG A 311 -1.78 27.11 -26.06
N ALA A 312 -2.33 26.01 -25.53
CA ALA A 312 -1.59 24.77 -25.39
C ALA A 312 -1.13 24.20 -26.74
N ASP A 313 -2.03 24.18 -27.73
CA ASP A 313 -1.70 23.74 -29.09
C ASP A 313 -0.60 24.63 -29.72
N SER A 314 -0.68 25.95 -29.54
CA SER A 314 0.33 26.89 -30.03
C SER A 314 1.70 26.70 -29.37
N LEU A 315 1.74 26.38 -28.07
CA LEU A 315 2.98 26.06 -27.35
C LEU A 315 3.58 24.73 -27.83
N HIS A 316 2.73 23.72 -28.00
CA HIS A 316 3.14 22.43 -28.57
C HIS A 316 3.78 22.62 -29.96
N ASP A 317 3.12 23.38 -30.86
CA ASP A 317 3.62 23.65 -32.21
C ASP A 317 4.92 24.47 -32.20
N ALA A 318 5.07 25.40 -31.26
CA ALA A 318 6.31 26.15 -31.10
C ALA A 318 7.45 25.26 -30.67
N LEU A 319 7.20 24.33 -29.76
CA LEU A 319 8.18 23.33 -29.33
C LEU A 319 8.53 22.35 -30.45
N ALA A 320 7.53 21.88 -31.21
CA ALA A 320 7.74 20.95 -32.31
C ALA A 320 8.59 21.55 -33.44
N ARG A 321 8.41 22.85 -33.73
CA ARG A 321 9.23 23.55 -34.74
C ARG A 321 10.68 23.80 -34.29
N GLY A 322 10.94 23.81 -33.00
CA GLY A 322 12.23 24.09 -32.42
C GLY A 322 12.66 25.56 -32.60
N GLY A 323 13.80 25.91 -32.04
CA GLY A 323 14.40 27.23 -32.16
C GLY A 323 14.93 27.78 -30.83
N VAL A 324 15.91 28.71 -30.88
CA VAL A 324 16.61 29.23 -29.69
C VAL A 324 15.69 29.91 -28.67
N ARG A 325 14.52 30.41 -29.13
CA ARG A 325 13.51 31.08 -28.26
C ARG A 325 12.39 30.13 -27.79
N ALA A 326 12.32 28.90 -28.27
CA ALA A 326 11.28 27.93 -27.97
C ALA A 326 11.82 26.76 -27.18
N SER A 327 12.69 26.99 -26.20
CA SER A 327 13.08 25.91 -25.28
C SER A 327 11.95 25.64 -24.32
N PHE A 328 11.75 24.37 -23.98
CA PHE A 328 10.71 23.95 -23.05
C PHE A 328 10.76 24.74 -21.73
N ASP A 329 11.96 24.90 -21.16
CA ASP A 329 12.14 25.60 -19.89
C ASP A 329 11.79 27.10 -19.95
N SER A 330 12.06 27.75 -21.10
CA SER A 330 11.71 29.14 -21.31
C SER A 330 10.19 29.32 -21.37
N LEU A 331 9.51 28.44 -22.10
CA LEU A 331 8.04 28.45 -22.20
C LEU A 331 7.38 28.04 -20.89
N ALA A 332 7.94 27.06 -20.16
CA ALA A 332 7.45 26.67 -18.84
C ALA A 332 7.51 27.80 -17.82
N LYS A 333 8.56 28.64 -17.85
CA LYS A 333 8.68 29.82 -16.97
C LYS A 333 7.61 30.88 -17.26
N LEU A 334 7.20 31.01 -18.52
CA LEU A 334 6.25 32.03 -18.94
C LEU A 334 4.78 31.59 -18.82
N TYR A 335 4.51 30.31 -19.04
CA TYR A 335 3.13 29.83 -19.25
C TYR A 335 2.68 28.74 -18.29
N ALA A 336 3.60 28.01 -17.59
CA ALA A 336 3.17 26.97 -16.68
C ALA A 336 2.47 27.55 -15.44
N ASP A 337 1.36 26.92 -15.05
CA ASP A 337 0.72 27.22 -13.79
C ASP A 337 1.69 26.96 -12.63
N PRO A 338 1.93 27.95 -11.74
CA PRO A 338 2.89 27.80 -10.65
C PRO A 338 2.48 26.77 -9.59
N GLN A 339 1.22 26.39 -9.53
CA GLN A 339 0.68 25.41 -8.60
C GLN A 339 0.75 23.98 -9.12
N GLU A 340 1.06 23.80 -10.41
CA GLU A 340 1.17 22.46 -11.02
C GLU A 340 2.63 21.99 -11.05
N PRO A 341 2.87 20.69 -10.86
CA PRO A 341 4.21 20.12 -11.00
C PRO A 341 4.72 20.32 -12.43
N LYS A 342 5.99 20.69 -12.55
CA LYS A 342 6.64 20.95 -13.85
C LYS A 342 7.47 19.75 -14.36
N LEU A 343 7.82 18.84 -13.46
CA LEU A 343 8.71 17.72 -13.70
C LEU A 343 8.17 16.48 -12.96
N ALA A 344 8.27 15.33 -13.59
CA ALA A 344 8.12 14.02 -12.98
C ALA A 344 9.36 13.19 -13.32
N GLU A 345 10.00 12.63 -12.30
CA GLU A 345 11.19 11.77 -12.46
C GLU A 345 10.81 10.34 -12.05
N GLU A 346 11.15 9.38 -12.92
CA GLU A 346 10.90 7.94 -12.70
C GLU A 346 9.52 7.58 -12.19
N ALA A 347 8.50 8.33 -12.63
CA ALA A 347 7.12 8.08 -12.23
C ALA A 347 6.67 6.71 -12.74
N PRO A 348 6.13 5.81 -11.88
CA PRO A 348 5.58 4.54 -12.33
C PRO A 348 4.43 4.78 -13.33
N PHE A 349 4.46 4.08 -14.46
CA PHE A 349 3.45 4.23 -15.50
C PHE A 349 2.03 4.00 -14.97
N THR A 350 1.87 3.05 -14.04
CA THR A 350 0.59 2.70 -13.41
C THR A 350 0.00 3.78 -12.52
N ASP A 351 0.85 4.68 -12.01
CA ASP A 351 0.45 5.72 -11.05
C ASP A 351 0.06 7.05 -11.76
N LEU A 352 0.29 7.11 -13.06
CA LEU A 352 -0.08 8.28 -13.87
C LEU A 352 -1.59 8.34 -14.10
N PRO A 353 -2.18 9.54 -14.29
CA PRO A 353 -3.56 9.69 -14.70
C PRO A 353 -3.86 8.92 -16.01
N PRO A 354 -5.09 8.43 -16.22
CA PRO A 354 -5.44 7.62 -17.39
C PRO A 354 -5.15 8.29 -18.74
N GLU A 355 -5.28 9.61 -18.80
CA GLU A 355 -5.01 10.40 -20.00
C GLU A 355 -3.54 10.35 -20.41
N TYR A 356 -2.62 10.38 -19.44
CA TYR A 356 -1.19 10.22 -19.67
C TYR A 356 -0.86 8.79 -20.11
N GLN A 357 -1.42 7.80 -19.40
CA GLN A 357 -1.22 6.40 -19.74
C GLN A 357 -1.64 6.11 -21.18
N LYS A 358 -2.79 6.67 -21.63
CA LYS A 358 -3.28 6.49 -23.00
C LYS A 358 -2.31 7.06 -24.05
N VAL A 359 -1.79 8.24 -23.85
CA VAL A 359 -0.85 8.86 -24.79
C VAL A 359 0.49 8.11 -24.79
N LEU A 360 1.01 7.80 -23.61
CA LEU A 360 2.29 7.07 -23.46
C LEU A 360 2.22 5.60 -23.91
N ALA A 361 1.05 4.99 -23.93
CA ALA A 361 0.85 3.65 -24.50
C ALA A 361 0.82 3.68 -26.03
N SER A 362 0.30 4.76 -26.63
CA SER A 362 0.22 4.92 -28.09
C SER A 362 1.53 5.38 -28.71
N ASP A 363 2.38 6.10 -27.94
CA ASP A 363 3.68 6.58 -28.39
C ASP A 363 4.74 6.35 -27.29
N THR A 364 5.55 5.34 -27.48
CA THR A 364 6.59 4.90 -26.54
C THR A 364 7.91 5.64 -26.67
N THR A 365 8.06 6.55 -27.60
CA THR A 365 9.30 7.30 -27.84
C THR A 365 9.54 8.36 -26.77
N VAL A 366 10.77 8.85 -26.66
CA VAL A 366 11.09 10.08 -25.92
C VAL A 366 10.78 11.30 -26.79
N GLY A 367 10.62 12.47 -26.17
CA GLY A 367 10.32 13.72 -26.85
C GLY A 367 8.91 14.24 -26.62
N LEU A 368 8.55 15.28 -27.39
CA LEU A 368 7.28 15.97 -27.26
C LEU A 368 6.09 15.06 -27.61
N LYS A 369 5.05 15.11 -26.81
CA LYS A 369 3.84 14.32 -26.96
C LYS A 369 2.62 15.18 -27.30
N PRO A 370 1.56 14.58 -27.88
CA PRO A 370 0.30 15.28 -28.10
C PRO A 370 -0.23 15.95 -26.84
N VAL A 371 -0.90 17.09 -26.99
CA VAL A 371 -1.51 17.81 -25.87
C VAL A 371 -2.54 16.93 -25.18
N ILE A 372 -2.39 16.73 -23.87
CA ILE A 372 -3.37 16.02 -23.04
C ILE A 372 -4.45 16.99 -22.58
N VAL A 373 -5.70 16.50 -22.56
CA VAL A 373 -6.83 17.17 -21.93
C VAL A 373 -7.16 16.38 -20.67
N GLU A 374 -6.86 16.95 -19.51
CA GLU A 374 -7.15 16.38 -18.21
C GLU A 374 -8.39 17.03 -17.60
N GLY A 375 -9.27 16.23 -17.00
CA GLY A 375 -10.50 16.72 -16.38
C GLY A 375 -11.49 17.24 -17.43
N ALA A 376 -12.08 16.36 -18.23
CA ALA A 376 -13.03 16.74 -19.30
C ALA A 376 -14.28 17.50 -18.80
N GLU A 377 -14.58 17.45 -17.50
CA GLU A 377 -15.72 18.13 -16.87
C GLU A 377 -15.30 19.47 -16.25
N ARG A 378 -16.06 20.53 -16.56
CA ARG A 378 -15.88 21.84 -15.94
C ARG A 378 -16.12 21.78 -14.43
N PRO A 379 -15.38 22.52 -13.61
CA PRO A 379 -14.36 23.54 -13.91
C PRO A 379 -12.92 23.01 -13.92
N ARG A 380 -12.73 21.70 -13.97
CA ARG A 380 -11.41 21.04 -13.75
C ARG A 380 -10.62 20.80 -15.02
N THR A 381 -11.13 21.24 -16.20
CA THR A 381 -10.43 21.06 -17.48
C THR A 381 -9.08 21.79 -17.49
N LYS A 382 -8.00 21.08 -17.78
CA LYS A 382 -6.68 21.65 -18.04
C LYS A 382 -6.02 20.97 -19.24
N PHE A 383 -5.10 21.68 -19.88
CA PHE A 383 -4.38 21.24 -21.05
C PHE A 383 -2.91 21.09 -20.71
N VAL A 384 -2.34 19.97 -21.04
CA VAL A 384 -0.95 19.65 -20.67
C VAL A 384 -0.14 19.46 -21.93
N VAL A 385 0.86 20.33 -22.09
CA VAL A 385 1.95 20.15 -23.07
C VAL A 385 3.09 19.45 -22.35
N PHE A 386 3.47 18.25 -22.77
CA PHE A 386 4.50 17.51 -22.07
C PHE A 386 5.49 16.84 -23.01
N GLU A 387 6.70 16.68 -22.50
CA GLU A 387 7.83 16.06 -23.20
C GLU A 387 8.43 14.98 -22.35
N VAL A 388 8.46 13.76 -22.87
CA VAL A 388 9.13 12.62 -22.24
C VAL A 388 10.63 12.78 -22.37
N THR A 389 11.34 12.82 -21.25
CA THR A 389 12.79 12.96 -21.16
C THR A 389 13.51 11.63 -21.03
N ALA A 390 12.89 10.66 -20.36
CA ALA A 390 13.41 9.30 -20.24
C ALA A 390 12.26 8.30 -20.07
N ARG A 391 12.49 7.07 -20.48
CA ARG A 391 11.58 5.94 -20.30
C ARG A 391 12.39 4.70 -19.96
N HIS A 392 11.93 3.97 -18.97
CA HIS A 392 12.47 2.67 -18.60
C HIS A 392 11.34 1.64 -18.66
N ASP A 393 11.52 0.62 -19.45
CA ASP A 393 10.56 -0.46 -19.56
C ASP A 393 10.52 -1.29 -18.27
N ALA A 394 9.38 -1.95 -18.05
CA ALA A 394 9.28 -2.94 -16.99
C ALA A 394 10.32 -4.03 -17.22
N GLY A 395 10.99 -4.43 -16.18
CA GLY A 395 12.08 -5.40 -16.28
C GLY A 395 12.33 -6.14 -14.98
N GLU A 396 13.29 -7.03 -15.00
CA GLU A 396 13.79 -7.65 -13.80
C GLU A 396 14.61 -6.64 -12.99
N LEU A 397 14.50 -6.71 -11.67
CA LEU A 397 15.38 -5.94 -10.80
C LEU A 397 16.81 -6.47 -10.96
N ALA A 398 17.80 -5.59 -10.98
CA ALA A 398 19.17 -6.01 -10.85
C ALA A 398 19.55 -6.28 -9.38
N PHE A 399 20.60 -7.07 -9.16
CA PHE A 399 21.09 -7.32 -7.80
C PHE A 399 21.38 -6.02 -7.02
N GLU A 400 21.96 -5.02 -7.68
CA GLU A 400 22.30 -3.73 -7.04
C GLU A 400 21.07 -2.95 -6.60
N ASP A 401 19.93 -3.07 -7.31
CA ASP A 401 18.65 -2.40 -6.97
C ASP A 401 18.09 -2.91 -5.64
N VAL A 402 18.37 -4.16 -5.30
CA VAL A 402 17.83 -4.85 -4.12
C VAL A 402 18.87 -5.17 -3.05
N LYS A 403 20.14 -4.88 -3.30
CA LYS A 403 21.28 -5.25 -2.44
C LYS A 403 21.10 -4.82 -0.98
N ILE A 404 20.61 -3.61 -0.74
CA ILE A 404 20.37 -3.09 0.62
C ILE A 404 19.28 -3.91 1.31
N ARG A 405 18.19 -4.20 0.60
CA ARG A 405 17.07 -5.00 1.12
C ARG A 405 17.49 -6.43 1.41
N ILE A 406 18.27 -7.04 0.49
CA ILE A 406 18.86 -8.38 0.70
C ILE A 406 19.77 -8.39 1.92
N ARG A 407 20.64 -7.39 2.07
CA ARG A 407 21.54 -7.28 3.22
C ARG A 407 20.78 -7.26 4.53
N GLN A 408 19.72 -6.48 4.63
CA GLN A 408 18.89 -6.39 5.82
C GLN A 408 18.18 -7.72 6.10
N SER A 409 17.44 -8.25 5.12
CA SER A 409 16.68 -9.48 5.27
C SER A 409 17.57 -10.69 5.59
N LEU A 410 18.67 -10.85 4.86
CA LEU A 410 19.60 -11.95 5.09
C LEU A 410 20.37 -11.79 6.40
N GLY A 411 20.68 -10.57 6.79
CA GLY A 411 21.30 -10.28 8.08
C GLY A 411 20.43 -10.69 9.26
N ASP A 412 19.12 -10.41 9.17
CA ASP A 412 18.15 -10.87 10.18
C ASP A 412 18.02 -12.40 10.21
N GLN A 413 17.96 -13.04 9.04
CA GLN A 413 17.90 -14.50 8.94
C GLN A 413 19.14 -15.18 9.55
N LEU A 414 20.32 -14.63 9.27
CA LEU A 414 21.58 -15.12 9.84
C LEU A 414 21.62 -14.99 11.36
N ALA A 415 21.10 -13.88 11.90
CA ALA A 415 21.01 -13.68 13.34
C ALA A 415 20.08 -14.71 14.01
N ILE A 416 18.91 -14.94 13.41
CA ILE A 416 17.96 -15.97 13.90
C ILE A 416 18.58 -17.36 13.82
N ARG A 417 19.21 -17.72 12.71
CA ARG A 417 19.88 -19.03 12.55
C ARG A 417 20.97 -19.21 13.60
N HIS A 418 21.81 -18.21 13.79
CA HIS A 418 22.85 -18.26 14.82
C HIS A 418 22.27 -18.44 16.22
N PHE A 419 21.17 -17.76 16.54
CA PHE A 419 20.47 -17.92 17.80
C PHE A 419 19.92 -19.35 17.97
N ILE A 420 19.29 -19.90 16.95
CA ILE A 420 18.80 -21.29 16.96
C ILE A 420 19.97 -22.27 17.15
N ASP A 421 21.09 -22.05 16.47
CA ASP A 421 22.29 -22.90 16.62
C ASP A 421 22.88 -22.85 18.06
N GLN A 422 22.80 -21.69 18.72
CA GLN A 422 23.15 -21.56 20.13
C GLN A 422 22.20 -22.39 21.03
N LEU A 423 20.89 -22.33 20.76
CA LEU A 423 19.90 -23.09 21.50
C LEU A 423 20.03 -24.60 21.26
N LYS A 424 20.34 -25.05 20.04
CA LYS A 424 20.61 -26.47 19.71
C LYS A 424 21.69 -27.06 20.56
N ARG A 425 22.72 -26.30 20.96
CA ARG A 425 23.81 -26.76 21.82
C ARG A 425 23.41 -26.94 23.29
N GLN A 426 22.26 -26.39 23.69
CA GLN A 426 21.78 -26.38 25.08
C GLN A 426 20.63 -27.36 25.33
N ILE A 427 20.05 -27.92 24.26
CA ILE A 427 18.87 -28.80 24.30
C ILE A 427 19.28 -30.18 23.77
N TYR A 428 18.82 -31.22 24.45
CA TYR A 428 19.00 -32.60 23.97
C TYR A 428 18.21 -32.82 22.68
N ILE A 429 18.85 -33.35 21.64
CA ILE A 429 18.23 -33.66 20.34
C ILE A 429 18.66 -35.05 19.95
N ASP A 430 17.70 -35.97 19.75
CA ASP A 430 17.91 -37.33 19.27
C ASP A 430 17.09 -37.54 17.99
N ILE A 431 17.76 -37.84 16.87
CA ILE A 431 17.15 -38.01 15.55
C ILE A 431 17.17 -39.47 15.18
N ARG A 432 15.98 -40.02 14.82
CA ARG A 432 15.72 -41.46 14.57
C ARG A 432 15.15 -41.70 13.17
N LEU A 433 15.63 -41.00 12.16
CA LEU A 433 15.17 -41.14 10.78
C LEU A 433 15.48 -42.51 10.19
#